data_56d3d8b346f85875d5397145e05989db
#
_entry.id   56d3d8b346f85875d5397145e05989db
#
_cell.length_a   1.000
_cell.length_b   1.000
_cell.length_c   1.000
_cell.angle_alpha   90.00
_cell.angle_beta   90.00
_cell.angle_gamma   90.00
#
_symmetry.space_group_name_H-M   'P 1'
#
loop_
_entity.id
_entity.type
_entity.pdbx_description
1 polymer ?
#
loop_
_entity_poly.entity_id
_entity_poly.type
_entity_poly.pdbx_seq_one_letter_code
_entity_poly.pdbx_strand_id
1 'polypeptide(L)'
;MKKPNLPIIILCLAICVSGIAALSLKTFHTVNSTTSPYLLYLKVLQGNQQFYNVESGDYLDIHQLKETITSDNLPFSIQQFAIVDLTQNGIKDVVLQFSLAENNQAGFIILHDESGTIYSYTLVSRSMSDLKVDGTFIFSSGASDWGIGSLILSSSGYEIEKISYCESSLFFVDKLPATQAAFETAVSQ
;
A
#
# COMPACT_ATOMS: atom_id res chain seq x y z
N MET A 1 13.26 22.53 27.15
CA MET A 1 11.97 22.76 26.46
C MET A 1 11.62 21.51 25.68
N LYS A 2 10.60 20.77 26.12
CA LYS A 2 10.13 19.53 25.45
C LYS A 2 9.24 19.92 24.28
N LYS A 3 9.55 19.41 23.07
CA LYS A 3 8.66 19.52 21.89
C LYS A 3 7.43 18.64 22.11
N PRO A 4 6.23 19.11 21.79
CA PRO A 4 5.03 18.28 21.89
C PRO A 4 5.00 17.26 20.74
N ASN A 5 4.74 15.99 21.08
CA ASN A 5 4.44 14.94 20.13
C ASN A 5 3.09 15.25 19.49
N LEU A 6 3.06 15.35 18.15
CA LEU A 6 1.84 15.51 17.38
C LEU A 6 1.11 14.15 17.37
N PRO A 7 -0.17 14.09 17.76
CA PRO A 7 -0.91 12.82 17.70
C PRO A 7 -1.19 12.45 16.24
N ILE A 8 -0.93 11.20 15.91
CA ILE A 8 -1.33 10.57 14.65
C ILE A 8 -2.87 10.57 14.62
N ILE A 9 -3.45 11.41 13.77
CA ILE A 9 -4.89 11.39 13.52
C ILE A 9 -5.18 10.20 12.61
N ILE A 10 -5.64 9.09 13.21
CA ILE A 10 -6.23 7.98 12.48
C ILE A 10 -7.61 8.44 12.02
N LEU A 11 -7.73 8.84 10.77
CA LEU A 11 -9.02 9.15 10.16
C LEU A 11 -9.58 7.83 9.58
N CYS A 12 -10.39 7.14 10.38
CA CYS A 12 -11.17 6.00 9.91
C CYS A 12 -12.26 6.48 8.93
N LEU A 13 -12.04 6.36 7.63
CA LEU A 13 -13.05 6.51 6.59
C LEU A 13 -13.55 5.11 6.24
N ALA A 14 -14.65 4.69 6.86
CA ALA A 14 -15.40 3.51 6.41
C ALA A 14 -16.10 3.88 5.10
N ILE A 15 -15.58 3.42 3.98
CA ILE A 15 -16.25 3.54 2.68
C ILE A 15 -17.13 2.29 2.53
N CYS A 16 -18.37 2.37 3.03
CA CYS A 16 -19.41 1.42 2.63
C CYS A 16 -19.93 1.83 1.26
N VAL A 17 -19.57 1.10 0.22
CA VAL A 17 -20.17 1.22 -1.11
C VAL A 17 -21.47 0.43 -1.12
N SER A 18 -22.52 0.98 -0.51
CA SER A 18 -23.92 0.68 -0.85
C SER A 18 -24.80 1.74 -0.20
N GLY A 19 -25.39 2.63 -1.00
CA GLY A 19 -26.40 3.58 -0.57
C GLY A 19 -25.91 5.02 -0.49
N ILE A 20 -26.43 5.83 -1.39
CA ILE A 20 -26.29 7.27 -1.46
C ILE A 20 -26.77 7.88 -0.14
N ALA A 21 -25.87 8.36 0.69
CA ALA A 21 -26.16 9.29 1.75
C ALA A 21 -25.38 10.57 1.49
N ALA A 22 -26.09 11.64 1.18
CA ALA A 22 -25.54 12.97 1.00
C ALA A 22 -24.94 13.43 2.34
N LEU A 23 -23.62 13.39 2.49
CA LEU A 23 -22.90 14.03 3.58
C LEU A 23 -22.71 15.50 3.23
N SER A 24 -23.44 16.34 3.94
CA SER A 24 -23.28 17.80 3.94
C SER A 24 -21.89 18.15 4.50
N LEU A 25 -20.97 18.48 3.61
CA LEU A 25 -19.64 18.99 3.94
C LEU A 25 -19.77 20.41 4.50
N LYS A 26 -19.67 20.56 5.82
CA LYS A 26 -19.44 21.86 6.43
C LYS A 26 -18.05 22.36 6.05
N THR A 27 -18.04 23.53 5.46
CA THR A 27 -16.93 24.44 5.12
C THR A 27 -15.60 24.16 5.81
N PHE A 28 -14.64 23.66 5.03
CA PHE A 28 -13.23 23.76 5.37
C PHE A 28 -12.74 25.17 5.10
N HIS A 29 -12.17 25.81 6.10
CA HIS A 29 -11.50 27.09 5.98
C HIS A 29 -10.38 26.99 4.93
N THR A 30 -10.33 27.94 4.03
CA THR A 30 -9.24 28.18 3.07
C THR A 30 -7.91 28.30 3.79
N VAL A 31 -7.15 27.21 3.77
CA VAL A 31 -5.71 27.24 4.07
C VAL A 31 -5.00 27.61 2.79
N ASN A 32 -4.16 28.63 2.84
CA ASN A 32 -3.32 29.13 1.75
C ASN A 32 -2.71 27.97 0.95
N SER A 33 -2.74 28.11 -0.37
CA SER A 33 -2.43 27.15 -1.42
C SER A 33 -0.96 26.64 -1.43
N THR A 34 -0.59 25.85 -0.45
CA THR A 34 0.31 24.73 -0.65
C THR A 34 -0.59 23.53 -0.93
N THR A 35 -0.65 23.11 -2.17
CA THR A 35 -1.43 21.95 -2.59
C THR A 35 -0.98 20.78 -1.71
N SER A 36 -1.87 20.26 -0.85
CA SER A 36 -1.53 19.14 0.02
C SER A 36 -0.97 18.00 -0.85
N PRO A 37 0.17 17.39 -0.49
CA PRO A 37 0.72 16.28 -1.27
C PRO A 37 -0.26 15.11 -1.42
N TYR A 38 -1.31 15.09 -0.58
CA TYR A 38 -2.35 14.06 -0.63
C TYR A 38 -3.58 14.43 -1.48
N LEU A 39 -3.64 15.64 -2.04
CA LEU A 39 -4.82 16.08 -2.81
C LEU A 39 -5.03 15.19 -4.04
N LEU A 40 -3.96 14.73 -4.66
CA LEU A 40 -4.01 13.88 -5.84
C LEU A 40 -4.61 12.50 -5.49
N TYR A 41 -4.13 11.87 -4.43
CA TYR A 41 -4.70 10.62 -3.91
C TYR A 41 -6.18 10.77 -3.53
N LEU A 42 -6.52 11.88 -2.87
CA LEU A 42 -7.91 12.14 -2.49
C LEU A 42 -8.83 12.23 -3.71
N LYS A 43 -8.40 12.88 -4.79
CA LYS A 43 -9.18 12.95 -6.05
C LYS A 43 -9.36 11.56 -6.66
N VAL A 44 -8.31 10.73 -6.68
CA VAL A 44 -8.39 9.34 -7.16
C VAL A 44 -9.37 8.54 -6.33
N LEU A 45 -9.24 8.57 -5.00
CA LEU A 45 -10.11 7.82 -4.09
C LEU A 45 -11.58 8.27 -4.12
N GLN A 46 -11.85 9.50 -4.55
CA GLN A 46 -13.20 10.04 -4.76
C GLN A 46 -13.75 9.78 -6.17
N GLY A 47 -12.99 9.13 -7.05
CA GLY A 47 -13.37 8.91 -8.45
C GLY A 47 -13.34 10.18 -9.31
N ASN A 48 -12.69 11.26 -8.84
CA ASN A 48 -12.59 12.55 -9.54
C ASN A 48 -11.34 12.65 -10.43
N GLN A 49 -10.48 11.64 -10.38
CA GLN A 49 -9.27 11.53 -11.19
C GLN A 49 -8.94 10.07 -11.44
N GLN A 50 -8.51 9.77 -12.66
CA GLN A 50 -7.98 8.48 -13.06
C GLN A 50 -6.54 8.29 -12.55
N PHE A 51 -6.16 7.04 -12.40
CA PHE A 51 -4.78 6.57 -12.17
C PHE A 51 -4.36 5.60 -13.26
N TYR A 52 -3.07 5.46 -13.47
CA TYR A 52 -2.53 4.45 -14.39
C TYR A 52 -2.39 3.12 -13.66
N ASN A 53 -3.10 2.10 -14.12
CA ASN A 53 -2.95 0.73 -13.58
C ASN A 53 -1.85 0.00 -14.33
N VAL A 54 -0.79 -0.39 -13.62
CA VAL A 54 0.42 -0.96 -14.22
C VAL A 54 0.14 -2.37 -14.79
N GLU A 55 -0.74 -3.15 -14.15
CA GLU A 55 -1.07 -4.51 -14.59
C GLU A 55 -1.87 -4.52 -15.90
N SER A 56 -2.83 -3.62 -16.07
CA SER A 56 -3.63 -3.54 -17.31
C SER A 56 -2.99 -2.67 -18.39
N GLY A 57 -2.11 -1.74 -18.01
CA GLY A 57 -1.53 -0.77 -18.92
C GLY A 57 -2.48 0.38 -19.33
N ASP A 58 -3.57 0.59 -18.57
CA ASP A 58 -4.63 1.53 -18.87
C ASP A 58 -4.87 2.55 -17.75
N TYR A 59 -5.51 3.67 -18.08
CA TYR A 59 -6.04 4.60 -17.09
C TYR A 59 -7.41 4.16 -16.62
N LEU A 60 -7.55 3.97 -15.31
CA LEU A 60 -8.76 3.53 -14.63
C LEU A 60 -9.24 4.56 -13.61
N ASP A 61 -10.51 4.53 -13.27
CA ASP A 61 -11.03 5.13 -12.05
C ASP A 61 -11.11 4.10 -10.91
N ILE A 62 -11.31 4.58 -9.70
CA ILE A 62 -11.31 3.72 -8.51
C ILE A 62 -12.45 2.68 -8.52
N HIS A 63 -13.55 2.93 -9.25
CA HIS A 63 -14.70 2.02 -9.34
C HIS A 63 -14.42 0.86 -10.28
N GLN A 64 -13.50 1.04 -11.26
CA GLN A 64 -13.08 0.01 -12.21
C GLN A 64 -12.02 -0.94 -11.61
N LEU A 65 -11.41 -0.57 -10.50
CA LEU A 65 -10.30 -1.31 -9.88
C LEU A 65 -10.67 -2.77 -9.57
N LYS A 66 -11.92 -3.03 -9.16
CA LYS A 66 -12.41 -4.39 -8.91
C LYS A 66 -12.27 -5.29 -10.14
N GLU A 67 -12.55 -4.77 -11.32
CA GLU A 67 -12.57 -5.54 -12.57
C GLU A 67 -11.17 -6.00 -13.00
N THR A 68 -10.12 -5.29 -12.55
CA THR A 68 -8.73 -5.68 -12.81
C THR A 68 -8.21 -6.75 -11.86
N ILE A 69 -8.84 -6.90 -10.68
CA ILE A 69 -8.39 -7.81 -9.62
C ILE A 69 -9.09 -9.16 -9.74
N THR A 70 -10.37 -9.17 -10.13
CA THR A 70 -11.15 -10.40 -10.24
C THR A 70 -12.15 -10.33 -11.40
N SER A 71 -12.15 -11.37 -12.23
CA SER A 71 -13.18 -11.61 -13.27
C SER A 71 -14.45 -12.24 -12.68
N ASP A 72 -14.38 -12.73 -11.45
CA ASP A 72 -15.49 -13.38 -10.79
C ASP A 72 -16.37 -12.35 -10.07
N ASN A 73 -17.66 -12.66 -9.92
CA ASN A 73 -18.59 -11.84 -9.14
C ASN A 73 -18.35 -11.94 -7.62
N LEU A 74 -17.10 -12.08 -7.21
CA LEU A 74 -16.75 -12.14 -5.80
C LEU A 74 -16.97 -10.77 -5.13
N PRO A 75 -17.44 -10.76 -3.86
CA PRO A 75 -17.51 -9.53 -3.09
C PRO A 75 -16.12 -8.92 -2.94
N PHE A 76 -15.98 -7.68 -3.38
CA PHE A 76 -14.75 -6.89 -3.22
C PHE A 76 -14.98 -5.76 -2.21
N SER A 77 -14.08 -5.61 -1.27
CA SER A 77 -14.14 -4.52 -0.29
C SER A 77 -12.74 -4.08 0.14
N ILE A 78 -12.59 -2.77 0.33
CA ILE A 78 -11.40 -2.21 0.99
C ILE A 78 -11.62 -2.32 2.49
N GLN A 79 -10.72 -2.99 3.18
CA GLN A 79 -10.81 -3.27 4.63
C GLN A 79 -10.14 -2.20 5.46
N GLN A 80 -8.97 -1.74 5.04
CA GLN A 80 -8.17 -0.73 5.72
C GLN A 80 -7.25 -0.04 4.72
N PHE A 81 -6.66 1.07 5.18
CA PHE A 81 -5.64 1.78 4.42
C PHE A 81 -4.50 2.25 5.32
N ALA A 82 -3.34 2.47 4.72
CA ALA A 82 -2.20 3.13 5.35
C ALA A 82 -1.65 4.22 4.43
N ILE A 83 -0.98 5.21 5.03
CA ILE A 83 -0.21 6.22 4.31
C ILE A 83 1.23 6.06 4.79
N VAL A 84 2.09 5.56 3.93
CA VAL A 84 3.47 5.17 4.28
C VAL A 84 4.40 5.47 3.11
N ASP A 85 5.66 5.77 3.39
CA ASP A 85 6.71 5.93 2.38
C ASP A 85 7.31 4.56 2.08
N LEU A 86 6.74 3.86 1.08
CA LEU A 86 7.14 2.50 0.74
C LEU A 86 8.50 2.44 0.06
N THR A 87 8.86 3.48 -0.67
CA THR A 87 10.09 3.54 -1.48
C THR A 87 11.20 4.32 -0.78
N GLN A 88 10.94 4.86 0.42
CA GLN A 88 11.87 5.68 1.22
C GLN A 88 12.42 6.91 0.46
N ASN A 89 11.60 7.44 -0.48
CA ASN A 89 11.94 8.61 -1.28
C ASN A 89 11.43 9.94 -0.69
N GLY A 90 10.78 9.90 0.46
CA GLY A 90 10.16 11.06 1.13
C GLY A 90 8.73 11.36 0.65
N ILE A 91 8.23 10.69 -0.38
CA ILE A 91 6.86 10.78 -0.88
C ILE A 91 6.05 9.67 -0.23
N LYS A 92 4.86 10.01 0.28
CA LYS A 92 3.98 9.02 0.89
C LYS A 92 3.09 8.38 -0.14
N ASP A 93 2.99 7.05 -0.06
CA ASP A 93 2.08 6.22 -0.83
C ASP A 93 0.79 5.95 -0.07
N VAL A 94 -0.28 5.61 -0.78
CA VAL A 94 -1.51 5.09 -0.19
C VAL A 94 -1.59 3.60 -0.44
N VAL A 95 -1.66 2.82 0.64
CA VAL A 95 -1.80 1.36 0.60
C VAL A 95 -3.22 1.02 1.02
N LEU A 96 -3.96 0.35 0.14
CA LEU A 96 -5.32 -0.12 0.37
C LEU A 96 -5.26 -1.65 0.53
N GLN A 97 -5.71 -2.16 1.68
CA GLN A 97 -5.88 -3.59 1.87
C GLN A 97 -7.28 -4.00 1.40
N PHE A 98 -7.37 -4.95 0.49
CA PHE A 98 -8.63 -5.43 -0.04
C PHE A 98 -8.89 -6.91 0.29
N SER A 99 -10.17 -7.29 0.29
CA SER A 99 -10.61 -8.68 0.33
C SER A 99 -11.58 -8.98 -0.80
N LEU A 100 -11.58 -10.24 -1.26
CA LEU A 100 -12.48 -10.77 -2.31
C LEU A 100 -13.63 -11.62 -1.75
N ALA A 101 -13.68 -11.83 -0.43
CA ALA A 101 -14.75 -12.53 0.26
C ALA A 101 -14.79 -12.06 1.72
N GLU A 102 -15.87 -12.36 2.42
CA GLU A 102 -15.98 -12.03 3.85
C GLU A 102 -14.80 -12.62 4.63
N ASN A 103 -14.09 -11.74 5.36
CA ASN A 103 -12.95 -12.05 6.25
C ASN A 103 -11.72 -12.69 5.57
N ASN A 104 -11.61 -12.64 4.26
CA ASN A 104 -10.44 -13.14 3.55
C ASN A 104 -9.60 -11.98 2.99
N GLN A 105 -8.43 -11.76 3.56
CA GLN A 105 -7.47 -10.82 3.02
C GLN A 105 -6.93 -11.35 1.69
N ALA A 106 -7.17 -10.65 0.60
CA ALA A 106 -6.75 -11.07 -0.73
C ALA A 106 -5.47 -10.35 -1.21
N GLY A 107 -5.22 -9.11 -0.76
CA GLY A 107 -4.01 -8.38 -1.12
C GLY A 107 -4.04 -6.90 -0.81
N PHE A 108 -3.15 -6.19 -1.50
CA PHE A 108 -2.95 -4.76 -1.35
C PHE A 108 -2.96 -4.08 -2.72
N ILE A 109 -3.51 -2.87 -2.75
CA ILE A 109 -3.39 -1.94 -3.86
C ILE A 109 -2.54 -0.79 -3.36
N ILE A 110 -1.49 -0.47 -4.09
CA ILE A 110 -0.62 0.65 -3.79
C ILE A 110 -0.90 1.74 -4.81
N LEU A 111 -1.16 2.95 -4.32
CA LEU A 111 -1.20 4.15 -5.14
C LEU A 111 0.06 4.95 -4.86
N HIS A 112 0.84 5.21 -5.91
CA HIS A 112 2.14 5.89 -5.88
C HIS A 112 2.12 7.11 -6.77
N ASP A 113 2.54 8.27 -6.26
CA ASP A 113 2.69 9.50 -7.06
C ASP A 113 4.08 9.56 -7.68
N GLU A 114 4.14 9.47 -8.99
CA GLU A 114 5.35 9.77 -9.76
C GLU A 114 5.10 11.01 -10.63
N SER A 115 5.65 12.14 -10.20
CA SER A 115 5.61 13.40 -10.95
C SER A 115 4.19 13.88 -11.30
N GLY A 116 3.21 13.65 -10.42
CA GLY A 116 1.83 14.11 -10.62
C GLY A 116 0.93 13.10 -11.34
N THR A 117 1.43 11.92 -11.65
CA THR A 117 0.65 10.79 -12.13
C THR A 117 0.57 9.75 -11.02
N ILE A 118 -0.66 9.33 -10.67
CA ILE A 118 -0.83 8.22 -9.74
C ILE A 118 -0.75 6.90 -10.51
N TYR A 119 0.17 6.05 -10.11
CA TYR A 119 0.30 4.66 -10.55
C TYR A 119 -0.32 3.75 -9.52
N SER A 120 -0.98 2.69 -9.96
CA SER A 120 -1.49 1.63 -9.07
C SER A 120 -0.80 0.30 -9.35
N TYR A 121 -0.51 -0.42 -8.25
CA TYR A 121 0.09 -1.76 -8.27
C TYR A 121 -0.74 -2.67 -7.39
N THR A 122 -0.93 -3.92 -7.82
CA THR A 122 -1.67 -4.92 -7.05
C THR A 122 -0.72 -6.00 -6.55
N LEU A 123 -0.68 -6.19 -5.22
CA LEU A 123 0.11 -7.22 -4.57
C LEU A 123 -0.82 -8.23 -3.89
N VAL A 124 -0.61 -9.51 -4.13
CA VAL A 124 -1.31 -10.57 -3.39
C VAL A 124 -0.81 -10.62 -1.93
N SER A 125 -1.64 -11.08 -1.01
CA SER A 125 -1.35 -11.06 0.44
C SER A 125 -0.05 -11.77 0.84
N ARG A 126 0.43 -12.73 0.05
CA ARG A 126 1.73 -13.40 0.31
C ARG A 126 2.92 -12.53 -0.06
N SER A 127 2.75 -11.61 -1.02
CA SER A 127 3.83 -10.73 -1.46
C SER A 127 4.09 -9.58 -0.48
N MET A 128 3.10 -9.23 0.36
CA MET A 128 3.25 -8.19 1.38
C MET A 128 2.35 -8.49 2.57
N SER A 129 2.95 -8.56 3.75
CA SER A 129 2.25 -8.67 5.03
C SER A 129 3.05 -7.93 6.10
N ASP A 130 2.43 -7.64 7.24
CA ASP A 130 3.09 -6.94 8.37
C ASP A 130 3.81 -5.65 7.93
N LEU A 131 3.09 -4.79 7.18
CA LEU A 131 3.62 -3.52 6.70
C LEU A 131 3.95 -2.60 7.88
N LYS A 132 5.21 -2.16 7.95
CA LYS A 132 5.74 -1.28 8.99
C LYS A 132 5.73 0.18 8.56
N VAL A 133 5.88 1.07 9.54
CA VAL A 133 5.84 2.53 9.33
C VAL A 133 7.02 3.07 8.52
N ASP A 134 8.11 2.31 8.44
CA ASP A 134 9.30 2.63 7.65
C ASP A 134 9.23 2.12 6.20
N GLY A 135 8.10 1.52 5.80
CA GLY A 135 7.87 0.98 4.47
C GLY A 135 8.37 -0.46 4.27
N THR A 136 8.97 -1.06 5.28
CA THR A 136 9.36 -2.48 5.21
C THR A 136 8.16 -3.39 5.50
N PHE A 137 8.21 -4.63 5.01
CA PHE A 137 7.15 -5.62 5.18
C PHE A 137 7.71 -7.04 5.09
N ILE A 138 6.92 -8.00 5.54
CA ILE A 138 7.23 -9.42 5.34
C ILE A 138 6.73 -9.83 3.96
N PHE A 139 7.63 -10.40 3.16
CA PHE A 139 7.28 -11.05 1.88
C PHE A 139 7.45 -12.57 1.99
N SER A 140 6.70 -13.31 1.17
CA SER A 140 6.89 -14.73 0.96
C SER A 140 6.51 -15.12 -0.46
N SER A 141 7.42 -15.73 -1.20
CA SER A 141 7.15 -16.39 -2.48
C SER A 141 7.08 -17.92 -2.32
N GLY A 142 7.47 -18.47 -1.16
CA GLY A 142 7.42 -19.89 -0.84
C GLY A 142 7.94 -20.21 0.54
N ALA A 143 7.92 -21.50 0.90
CA ALA A 143 8.37 -21.95 2.23
C ALA A 143 9.87 -21.71 2.48
N SER A 144 10.66 -21.62 1.42
CA SER A 144 12.13 -21.41 1.47
C SER A 144 12.55 -20.07 0.84
N ASP A 145 11.60 -19.16 0.60
CA ASP A 145 11.87 -17.82 0.07
C ASP A 145 10.91 -16.82 0.75
N TRP A 146 11.39 -16.21 1.82
CA TRP A 146 10.64 -15.26 2.61
C TRP A 146 11.59 -14.38 3.44
N GLY A 147 11.07 -13.27 3.94
CA GLY A 147 11.87 -12.36 4.78
C GLY A 147 11.29 -10.97 4.85
N ILE A 148 12.14 -10.01 5.20
CA ILE A 148 11.83 -8.58 5.20
C ILE A 148 12.32 -7.98 3.89
N GLY A 149 11.47 -7.18 3.28
CA GLY A 149 11.79 -6.43 2.08
C GLY A 149 11.18 -5.04 2.07
N SER A 150 11.52 -4.28 1.05
CA SER A 150 10.90 -3.01 0.65
C SER A 150 10.49 -3.06 -0.81
N LEU A 151 9.71 -2.07 -1.28
CA LEU A 151 9.30 -1.99 -2.68
C LEU A 151 10.20 -1.03 -3.46
N ILE A 152 10.52 -1.44 -4.68
CA ILE A 152 10.98 -0.57 -5.75
C ILE A 152 9.84 -0.47 -6.74
N LEU A 153 9.28 0.73 -6.91
CA LEU A 153 8.17 1.01 -7.82
C LEU A 153 8.68 1.67 -9.09
N SER A 154 8.07 1.32 -10.23
CA SER A 154 8.35 1.92 -11.53
C SER A 154 7.08 1.96 -12.38
N SER A 155 7.05 2.77 -13.43
CA SER A 155 5.93 2.81 -14.38
C SER A 155 5.67 1.50 -15.13
N SER A 156 6.58 0.51 -15.04
CA SER A 156 6.48 -0.80 -15.68
C SER A 156 6.16 -1.95 -14.71
N GLY A 157 6.14 -1.71 -13.41
CA GLY A 157 5.92 -2.74 -12.40
C GLY A 157 6.55 -2.42 -11.07
N TYR A 158 6.63 -3.44 -10.24
CA TYR A 158 7.32 -3.36 -8.95
C TYR A 158 8.28 -4.53 -8.77
N GLU A 159 9.28 -4.31 -7.92
CA GLU A 159 10.19 -5.34 -7.45
C GLU A 159 10.24 -5.33 -5.92
N ILE A 160 10.43 -6.49 -5.31
CA ILE A 160 10.68 -6.60 -3.87
C ILE A 160 12.19 -6.63 -3.66
N GLU A 161 12.71 -5.59 -3.06
CA GLU A 161 14.09 -5.54 -2.62
C GLU A 161 14.23 -6.31 -1.32
N LYS A 162 14.91 -7.47 -1.37
CA LYS A 162 15.14 -8.33 -0.21
C LYS A 162 16.18 -7.70 0.72
N ILE A 163 15.85 -7.51 1.99
CA ILE A 163 16.72 -6.93 3.01
C ILE A 163 17.31 -8.02 3.90
N SER A 164 16.45 -8.70 4.66
CA SER A 164 16.85 -9.85 5.49
C SER A 164 15.95 -11.01 5.09
N TYR A 165 16.52 -12.10 4.56
CA TYR A 165 15.72 -13.12 3.90
C TYR A 165 16.34 -14.52 3.98
N CYS A 166 15.48 -15.52 3.84
CA CYS A 166 15.83 -16.89 3.55
C CYS A 166 15.57 -17.18 2.07
N GLU A 167 16.52 -17.79 1.39
CA GLU A 167 16.40 -18.26 0.02
C GLU A 167 17.08 -19.62 -0.14
N SER A 168 16.32 -20.65 -0.56
CA SER A 168 16.84 -22.01 -0.74
C SER A 168 17.62 -22.55 0.48
N SER A 169 17.12 -22.27 1.69
CA SER A 169 17.74 -22.63 2.96
C SER A 169 19.05 -21.91 3.30
N LEU A 170 19.39 -20.86 2.57
CA LEU A 170 20.44 -19.91 2.92
C LEU A 170 19.80 -18.69 3.59
N PHE A 171 20.48 -18.15 4.59
CA PHE A 171 19.99 -17.01 5.38
C PHE A 171 20.86 -15.79 5.18
N PHE A 172 20.20 -14.64 5.08
CA PHE A 172 20.84 -13.34 4.90
C PHE A 172 20.24 -12.32 5.87
N VAL A 173 21.09 -11.48 6.44
CA VAL A 173 20.70 -10.31 7.25
C VAL A 173 21.41 -9.11 6.64
N ASP A 174 20.66 -8.06 6.34
CA ASP A 174 21.15 -6.86 5.63
C ASP A 174 21.93 -7.22 4.35
N LYS A 175 21.38 -8.20 3.59
CA LYS A 175 21.95 -8.74 2.34
C LYS A 175 23.30 -9.49 2.53
N LEU A 176 23.74 -9.70 3.77
CA LEU A 176 24.97 -10.46 4.08
C LEU A 176 24.65 -11.87 4.56
N PRO A 177 25.44 -12.90 4.19
CA PRO A 177 25.25 -14.26 4.67
C PRO A 177 25.22 -14.31 6.20
N ALA A 178 24.26 -15.04 6.75
CA ALA A 178 24.01 -15.11 8.18
C ALA A 178 23.65 -16.54 8.64
N THR A 179 23.60 -16.75 9.94
CA THR A 179 23.04 -17.98 10.53
C THR A 179 21.51 -17.88 10.58
N GLN A 180 20.84 -19.02 10.63
CA GLN A 180 19.39 -19.08 10.82
C GLN A 180 18.95 -18.29 12.06
N ALA A 181 19.64 -18.45 13.19
CA ALA A 181 19.31 -17.75 14.43
C ALA A 181 19.43 -16.21 14.31
N ALA A 182 20.44 -15.72 13.59
CA ALA A 182 20.58 -14.28 13.34
C ALA A 182 19.45 -13.76 12.45
N PHE A 183 19.07 -14.51 11.41
CA PHE A 183 17.96 -14.19 10.54
C PHE A 183 16.61 -14.15 11.29
N GLU A 184 16.30 -15.20 12.07
CA GLU A 184 15.07 -15.25 12.87
C GLU A 184 14.98 -14.09 13.87
N THR A 185 16.11 -13.69 14.45
CA THR A 185 16.16 -12.49 15.30
C THR A 185 15.86 -11.23 14.54
N ALA A 186 16.45 -11.07 13.35
CA ALA A 186 16.22 -9.86 12.51
C ALA A 186 14.78 -9.73 12.04
N VAL A 187 14.11 -10.84 11.68
CA VAL A 187 12.74 -10.85 11.18
C VAL A 187 11.70 -10.67 12.30
N SER A 188 12.06 -10.98 13.56
CA SER A 188 11.14 -10.86 14.71
C SER A 188 11.07 -9.46 15.33
N GLN A 189 11.84 -8.49 14.86
CA GLN A 189 11.84 -7.09 15.32
C GLN A 189 10.85 -6.24 14.52
#